data_a8c21136ad1e68aa48519eef2fe2a807
#
_entry.id   a8c21136ad1e68aa48519eef2fe2a807
#
_cell.length_a   1.000
_cell.length_b   1.000
_cell.length_c   1.000
_cell.angle_alpha   90.00
_cell.angle_beta   90.00
_cell.angle_gamma   90.00
#
_symmetry.space_group_name_H-M   'P 1'
#
loop_
_entity.id
_entity.type
_entity.pdbx_description
1 polymer ?
#
loop_
_entity_poly.entity_id
_entity_poly.type
_entity_poly.pdbx_seq_one_letter_code
_entity_poly.pdbx_strand_id
1 'polypeptide(L)'
;MAYDCLEHGWYSLLSDHTFFYIPNIIEQDYKKLVRDLDLVILTGGDASPQRILVETKVLTQCYIQDKPVLGVCHGAFLINELEQGVNSTIENHYDTTHGIILEGEKYEVNSFHMNQIKEVGTDLNAIAHADDGSIEAFRHKNRQVWGIVWHPERMEEAILPTDLRSLIQ
;
A
#
# COMPACT_ATOMS: atom_id res chain seq x y z
N MET A 1 6.73 24.43 9.26
CA MET A 1 5.78 23.64 10.06
C MET A 1 5.54 22.34 9.32
N ALA A 2 5.74 21.19 9.95
CA ALA A 2 5.43 19.88 9.33
C ALA A 2 4.05 19.41 9.81
N TYR A 3 3.29 18.80 8.93
CA TYR A 3 1.98 18.22 9.25
C TYR A 3 1.77 16.96 8.39
N ASP A 4 1.02 16.02 8.95
CA ASP A 4 0.56 14.84 8.23
C ASP A 4 -0.87 15.12 7.74
N CYS A 5 -1.21 14.64 6.54
CA CYS A 5 -2.55 14.77 5.99
C CYS A 5 -3.03 13.42 5.43
N LEU A 6 -4.35 13.23 5.40
CA LEU A 6 -4.99 12.08 4.80
C LEU A 6 -6.03 12.56 3.78
N GLU A 7 -6.08 11.92 2.62
CA GLU A 7 -7.07 12.19 1.60
C GLU A 7 -8.48 11.78 2.06
N HIS A 8 -9.48 12.57 1.70
CA HIS A 8 -10.87 12.30 2.07
C HIS A 8 -11.41 10.98 1.47
N GLY A 9 -10.86 10.53 0.35
CA GLY A 9 -11.23 9.27 -0.28
C GLY A 9 -11.13 8.06 0.65
N TRP A 10 -10.17 8.08 1.59
CA TRP A 10 -10.05 7.03 2.60
C TRP A 10 -11.28 6.93 3.50
N TYR A 11 -11.89 8.06 3.87
CA TYR A 11 -13.12 8.05 4.68
C TYR A 11 -14.32 7.48 3.92
N SER A 12 -14.35 7.66 2.60
CA SER A 12 -15.39 7.08 1.76
C SER A 12 -15.21 5.58 1.59
N LEU A 13 -13.97 5.15 1.32
CA LEU A 13 -13.63 3.74 1.11
C LEU A 13 -13.85 2.88 2.36
N LEU A 14 -13.58 3.45 3.54
CA LEU A 14 -13.60 2.75 4.83
C LEU A 14 -14.67 3.35 5.77
N SER A 15 -15.83 3.74 5.23
CA SER A 15 -16.88 4.47 5.97
C SER A 15 -17.38 3.75 7.23
N ASP A 16 -17.34 2.42 7.23
CA ASP A 16 -17.81 1.59 8.35
C ASP A 16 -16.72 1.28 9.40
N HIS A 17 -15.52 1.89 9.24
CA HIS A 17 -14.38 1.65 10.11
C HIS A 17 -14.05 2.84 11.01
N THR A 18 -13.40 2.56 12.13
CA THR A 18 -12.83 3.59 13.01
C THR A 18 -11.37 3.84 12.65
N PHE A 19 -11.02 5.10 12.42
CA PHE A 19 -9.66 5.50 12.02
C PHE A 19 -8.79 5.87 13.21
N PHE A 20 -7.56 5.37 13.18
CA PHE A 20 -6.47 5.82 14.01
C PHE A 20 -5.32 6.34 13.13
N TYR A 21 -4.90 7.58 13.37
CA TYR A 21 -3.76 8.16 12.68
C TYR A 21 -2.48 7.89 13.47
N ILE A 22 -1.51 7.30 12.80
CA ILE A 22 -0.15 7.18 13.34
C ILE A 22 0.67 8.33 12.73
N PRO A 23 0.94 9.38 13.50
CA PRO A 23 1.71 10.52 12.98
C PRO A 23 3.17 10.13 12.72
N ASN A 24 3.81 10.83 11.78
CA ASN A 24 5.22 10.62 11.46
C ASN A 24 6.16 11.20 12.54
N ILE A 25 5.98 10.78 13.78
CA ILE A 25 6.80 11.17 14.94
C ILE A 25 7.67 9.98 15.34
N ILE A 26 8.99 10.14 15.31
CA ILE A 26 9.96 9.04 15.46
C ILE A 26 9.91 8.40 16.85
N GLU A 27 9.69 9.20 17.89
CA GLU A 27 9.74 8.75 19.29
C GLU A 27 8.35 8.37 19.80
N GLN A 28 7.89 7.18 19.40
CA GLN A 28 6.59 6.61 19.83
C GLN A 28 6.74 5.13 20.19
N ASP A 29 5.81 4.64 21.00
CA ASP A 29 5.66 3.21 21.29
C ASP A 29 4.82 2.53 20.20
N TYR A 30 5.45 2.22 19.07
CA TYR A 30 4.80 1.57 17.95
C TYR A 30 4.22 0.20 18.28
N LYS A 31 4.83 -0.53 19.21
CA LYS A 31 4.31 -1.81 19.69
C LYS A 31 2.93 -1.65 20.31
N LYS A 32 2.75 -0.60 21.11
CA LYS A 32 1.46 -0.28 21.74
C LYS A 32 0.46 0.24 20.71
N LEU A 33 0.90 1.12 19.80
CA LEU A 33 0.04 1.72 18.79
C LEU A 33 -0.57 0.68 17.85
N VAL A 34 0.22 -0.30 17.40
CA VAL A 34 -0.22 -1.32 16.44
C VAL A 34 -1.05 -2.42 17.09
N ARG A 35 -0.91 -2.66 18.38
CA ARG A 35 -1.50 -3.81 19.10
C ARG A 35 -3.01 -3.94 18.90
N ASP A 36 -3.72 -2.84 18.99
CA ASP A 36 -5.19 -2.81 19.04
C ASP A 36 -5.80 -2.45 17.67
N LEU A 37 -5.00 -2.45 16.59
CA LEU A 37 -5.44 -2.21 15.22
C LEU A 37 -5.77 -3.54 14.53
N ASP A 38 -6.82 -3.55 13.71
CA ASP A 38 -7.23 -4.70 12.90
C ASP A 38 -6.54 -4.70 11.54
N LEU A 39 -6.24 -3.52 10.99
CA LEU A 39 -5.53 -3.32 9.74
C LEU A 39 -4.67 -2.06 9.84
N VAL A 40 -3.48 -2.09 9.26
CA VAL A 40 -2.62 -0.90 9.09
C VAL A 40 -2.51 -0.57 7.61
N ILE A 41 -2.71 0.69 7.26
CA ILE A 41 -2.58 1.16 5.88
C ILE A 41 -1.39 2.12 5.80
N LEU A 42 -0.41 1.79 4.96
CA LEU A 42 0.67 2.67 4.54
C LEU A 42 0.22 3.37 3.26
N THR A 43 -0.14 4.65 3.36
CA THR A 43 -0.79 5.39 2.28
C THR A 43 0.18 5.84 1.18
N GLY A 44 -0.36 6.29 0.05
CA GLY A 44 0.38 6.98 -1.00
C GLY A 44 0.93 8.34 -0.57
N GLY A 45 1.65 9.00 -1.45
CA GLY A 45 2.22 10.34 -1.29
C GLY A 45 3.75 10.38 -1.26
N ASP A 46 4.31 11.55 -0.99
CA ASP A 46 5.75 11.79 -1.03
C ASP A 46 6.50 11.08 0.09
N ALA A 47 7.62 10.49 -0.25
CA ALA A 47 8.55 9.91 0.71
C ALA A 47 9.39 11.01 1.38
N SER A 48 9.52 10.92 2.70
CA SER A 48 10.54 11.66 3.43
C SER A 48 11.35 10.70 4.31
N PRO A 49 12.61 11.01 4.68
CA PRO A 49 13.38 10.12 5.54
C PRO A 49 12.70 9.82 6.87
N GLN A 50 11.98 10.80 7.42
CA GLN A 50 11.22 10.64 8.66
C GLN A 50 10.04 9.70 8.47
N ARG A 51 9.27 9.87 7.41
CA ARG A 51 8.12 9.02 7.05
C ARG A 51 8.57 7.57 6.84
N ILE A 52 9.59 7.34 6.02
CA ILE A 52 10.15 6.02 5.77
C ILE A 52 10.56 5.33 7.08
N LEU A 53 11.26 6.06 7.97
CA LEU A 53 11.69 5.52 9.26
C LEU A 53 10.50 5.12 10.14
N VAL A 54 9.45 5.94 10.20
CA VAL A 54 8.24 5.66 10.98
C VAL A 54 7.49 4.48 10.41
N GLU A 55 7.22 4.48 9.10
CA GLU A 55 6.50 3.40 8.41
C GLU A 55 7.26 2.07 8.51
N THR A 56 8.60 2.08 8.42
CA THR A 56 9.43 0.88 8.65
C THR A 56 9.27 0.34 10.07
N LYS A 57 9.23 1.20 11.09
CA LYS A 57 8.99 0.78 12.49
C LYS A 57 7.58 0.23 12.68
N VAL A 58 6.58 0.87 12.08
CA VAL A 58 5.18 0.41 12.10
C VAL A 58 5.07 -0.97 11.44
N LEU A 59 5.60 -1.14 10.22
CA LEU A 59 5.58 -2.41 9.50
C LEU A 59 6.28 -3.52 10.28
N THR A 60 7.45 -3.21 10.89
CA THR A 60 8.15 -4.16 11.75
C THR A 60 7.27 -4.65 12.90
N GLN A 61 6.52 -3.73 13.54
CA GLN A 61 5.60 -4.13 14.61
C GLN A 61 4.39 -4.91 14.11
N CYS A 62 3.90 -4.59 12.91
CA CYS A 62 2.85 -5.39 12.26
C CYS A 62 3.33 -6.83 12.01
N TYR A 63 4.55 -7.00 11.54
CA TYR A 63 5.14 -8.33 11.31
C TYR A 63 5.33 -9.11 12.61
N ILE A 64 5.80 -8.46 13.68
CA ILE A 64 5.97 -9.10 15.00
C ILE A 64 4.64 -9.53 15.61
N GLN A 65 3.57 -8.77 15.38
CA GLN A 65 2.26 -8.96 15.99
C GLN A 65 1.25 -9.64 15.03
N ASP A 66 1.73 -10.07 13.85
CA ASP A 66 0.92 -10.71 12.80
C ASP A 66 -0.31 -9.88 12.40
N LYS A 67 -0.11 -8.56 12.24
CA LYS A 67 -1.17 -7.62 11.86
C LYS A 67 -1.29 -7.51 10.34
N PRO A 68 -2.53 -7.46 9.81
CA PRO A 68 -2.76 -7.16 8.40
C PRO A 68 -2.21 -5.79 8.00
N VAL A 69 -1.61 -5.71 6.80
CA VAL A 69 -1.06 -4.46 6.26
C VAL A 69 -1.45 -4.29 4.79
N LEU A 70 -1.92 -3.11 4.44
CA LEU A 70 -2.07 -2.66 3.06
C LEU A 70 -1.08 -1.52 2.79
N GLY A 71 -0.19 -1.69 1.80
CA GLY A 71 0.59 -0.60 1.22
C GLY A 71 -0.07 -0.08 -0.05
N VAL A 72 -0.24 1.24 -0.17
CA VAL A 72 -0.78 1.89 -1.37
C VAL A 72 0.27 2.83 -1.94
N CYS A 73 0.56 2.72 -3.24
CA CYS A 73 1.53 3.52 -3.97
C CYS A 73 2.89 3.56 -3.23
N HIS A 74 3.23 4.66 -2.55
CA HIS A 74 4.43 4.76 -1.70
C HIS A 74 4.54 3.60 -0.71
N GLY A 75 3.46 3.25 -0.01
CA GLY A 75 3.45 2.15 0.95
C GLY A 75 3.75 0.79 0.31
N ALA A 76 3.28 0.55 -0.91
CA ALA A 76 3.61 -0.66 -1.67
C ALA A 76 5.09 -0.70 -2.05
N PHE A 77 5.65 0.41 -2.55
CA PHE A 77 7.08 0.50 -2.88
C PHE A 77 7.96 0.28 -1.65
N LEU A 78 7.59 0.85 -0.49
CA LEU A 78 8.33 0.67 0.76
C LEU A 78 8.31 -0.79 1.22
N ILE A 79 7.14 -1.46 1.19
CA ILE A 79 7.05 -2.88 1.56
C ILE A 79 7.92 -3.72 0.62
N ASN A 80 7.83 -3.48 -0.70
CA ASN A 80 8.62 -4.22 -1.68
C ASN A 80 10.13 -4.08 -1.42
N GLU A 81 10.60 -2.86 -1.14
CA GLU A 81 12.00 -2.59 -0.86
C GLU A 81 12.48 -3.29 0.43
N LEU A 82 11.66 -3.28 1.49
CA LEU A 82 11.98 -3.94 2.76
C LEU A 82 12.00 -5.47 2.62
N GLU A 83 11.24 -6.03 1.68
CA GLU A 83 11.25 -7.44 1.30
C GLU A 83 12.32 -7.77 0.24
N GLN A 84 13.27 -6.85 0.01
CA GLN A 84 14.40 -6.99 -0.93
C GLN A 84 13.99 -7.04 -2.41
N GLY A 85 12.84 -6.46 -2.74
CA GLY A 85 12.42 -6.24 -4.13
C GLY A 85 13.13 -5.05 -4.76
N VAL A 86 12.94 -4.88 -6.06
CA VAL A 86 13.55 -3.81 -6.85
C VAL A 86 12.48 -2.86 -7.36
N ASN A 87 12.56 -1.60 -6.96
CA ASN A 87 11.78 -0.51 -7.53
C ASN A 87 12.64 0.27 -8.54
N SER A 88 12.01 0.85 -9.55
CA SER A 88 12.67 1.72 -10.54
C SER A 88 11.71 2.80 -11.02
N THR A 89 12.18 3.76 -11.78
CA THR A 89 11.32 4.76 -12.43
C THR A 89 10.58 4.17 -13.61
N ILE A 90 9.40 4.72 -13.90
CA ILE A 90 8.60 4.42 -15.09
C ILE A 90 8.04 5.72 -15.67
N GLU A 91 7.84 5.78 -16.98
CA GLU A 91 7.21 6.90 -17.68
C GLU A 91 5.75 6.56 -18.01
N ASN A 92 4.93 7.58 -18.22
CA ASN A 92 3.53 7.49 -18.64
C ASN A 92 2.58 6.81 -17.62
N HIS A 93 2.94 6.81 -16.34
CA HIS A 93 2.11 6.30 -15.24
C HIS A 93 1.66 7.40 -14.25
N TYR A 94 1.81 8.67 -14.62
CA TYR A 94 1.41 9.79 -13.77
C TYR A 94 0.23 10.56 -14.38
N ASP A 95 -0.80 10.78 -13.56
CA ASP A 95 -2.06 11.47 -13.90
C ASP A 95 -2.77 10.84 -15.12
N THR A 96 -2.93 9.51 -15.08
CA THR A 96 -3.53 8.73 -16.15
C THR A 96 -4.35 7.56 -15.60
N THR A 97 -4.90 6.75 -16.51
CA THR A 97 -5.48 5.43 -16.22
C THR A 97 -4.84 4.39 -17.11
N HIS A 98 -4.79 3.14 -16.66
CA HIS A 98 -4.33 2.03 -17.46
C HIS A 98 -5.06 0.72 -17.12
N GLY A 99 -5.02 -0.24 -18.05
CA GLY A 99 -5.52 -1.57 -17.83
C GLY A 99 -4.57 -2.40 -16.96
N ILE A 100 -5.16 -3.19 -16.07
CA ILE A 100 -4.45 -4.21 -15.31
C ILE A 100 -5.14 -5.58 -15.44
N ILE A 101 -4.39 -6.64 -15.22
CA ILE A 101 -4.93 -7.98 -14.96
C ILE A 101 -4.67 -8.27 -13.48
N LEU A 102 -5.74 -8.34 -12.69
CA LEU A 102 -5.72 -8.70 -11.28
C LEU A 102 -6.44 -10.04 -11.08
N GLU A 103 -5.76 -11.04 -10.53
CA GLU A 103 -6.33 -12.37 -10.27
C GLU A 103 -7.00 -13.03 -11.51
N GLY A 104 -6.53 -12.67 -12.71
CA GLY A 104 -7.03 -13.18 -14.00
C GLY A 104 -8.15 -12.36 -14.64
N GLU A 105 -8.67 -11.36 -13.96
CA GLU A 105 -9.71 -10.46 -14.47
C GLU A 105 -9.12 -9.11 -14.90
N LYS A 106 -9.72 -8.49 -15.93
CA LYS A 106 -9.28 -7.17 -16.42
C LYS A 106 -10.01 -6.04 -15.72
N TYR A 107 -9.25 -5.04 -15.30
CA TYR A 107 -9.75 -3.79 -14.71
C TYR A 107 -9.04 -2.60 -15.30
N GLU A 108 -9.66 -1.42 -15.23
CA GLU A 108 -9.03 -0.12 -15.45
C GLU A 108 -8.83 0.55 -14.09
N VAL A 109 -7.61 1.02 -13.82
CA VAL A 109 -7.26 1.69 -12.55
C VAL A 109 -6.63 3.05 -12.82
N ASN A 110 -6.69 3.94 -11.82
CA ASN A 110 -5.97 5.20 -11.86
C ASN A 110 -4.47 4.98 -11.62
N SER A 111 -3.66 5.91 -12.11
CA SER A 111 -2.21 5.85 -12.02
C SER A 111 -1.64 7.23 -11.70
N PHE A 112 -0.98 7.36 -10.54
CA PHE A 112 -0.40 8.60 -10.04
C PHE A 112 1.05 8.38 -9.54
N HIS A 113 1.81 7.54 -10.22
CA HIS A 113 3.16 7.17 -9.81
C HIS A 113 4.19 7.34 -10.93
N MET A 114 5.41 7.66 -10.54
CA MET A 114 6.59 7.73 -11.42
C MET A 114 7.59 6.60 -11.14
N ASN A 115 7.20 5.67 -10.26
CA ASN A 115 7.98 4.48 -9.94
C ASN A 115 7.17 3.23 -10.29
N GLN A 116 7.87 2.12 -10.51
CA GLN A 116 7.30 0.80 -10.70
C GLN A 116 7.99 -0.22 -9.80
N ILE A 117 7.29 -1.30 -9.53
CA ILE A 117 7.87 -2.52 -8.98
C ILE A 117 8.43 -3.30 -10.18
N LYS A 118 9.74 -3.37 -10.28
CA LYS A 118 10.44 -4.12 -11.33
C LYS A 118 10.55 -5.60 -10.97
N GLU A 119 10.84 -5.88 -9.71
CA GLU A 119 10.93 -7.24 -9.16
C GLU A 119 10.31 -7.23 -7.77
N VAL A 120 9.42 -8.17 -7.49
CA VAL A 120 8.87 -8.33 -6.13
C VAL A 120 9.91 -8.94 -5.20
N GLY A 121 9.84 -8.55 -3.94
CA GLY A 121 10.66 -9.10 -2.87
C GLY A 121 10.52 -10.62 -2.70
N THR A 122 11.49 -11.24 -2.03
CA THR A 122 11.63 -12.70 -1.92
C THR A 122 10.37 -13.38 -1.39
N ASP A 123 9.69 -12.78 -0.40
CA ASP A 123 8.49 -13.34 0.22
C ASP A 123 7.18 -12.77 -0.35
N LEU A 124 7.25 -12.08 -1.49
CA LEU A 124 6.10 -11.54 -2.19
C LEU A 124 5.78 -12.34 -3.46
N ASN A 125 4.50 -12.32 -3.85
CA ASN A 125 4.00 -12.79 -5.13
C ASN A 125 3.32 -11.64 -5.85
N ALA A 126 3.68 -11.37 -7.11
CA ALA A 126 2.93 -10.46 -7.96
C ALA A 126 1.54 -11.05 -8.24
N ILE A 127 0.48 -10.24 -8.08
CA ILE A 127 -0.92 -10.62 -8.29
C ILE A 127 -1.63 -9.74 -9.31
N ALA A 128 -1.05 -8.60 -9.68
CA ALA A 128 -1.53 -7.77 -10.78
C ALA A 128 -0.40 -7.23 -11.63
N HIS A 129 -0.67 -7.13 -12.95
CA HIS A 129 0.24 -6.55 -13.93
C HIS A 129 -0.53 -5.60 -14.84
N ALA A 130 0.09 -4.48 -15.20
CA ALA A 130 -0.41 -3.57 -16.24
C ALA A 130 -0.15 -4.13 -17.64
N ASP A 131 -0.77 -3.51 -18.65
CA ASP A 131 -0.64 -3.92 -20.06
C ASP A 131 0.81 -3.82 -20.58
N ASP A 132 1.65 -2.96 -19.99
CA ASP A 132 3.07 -2.82 -20.31
C ASP A 132 3.97 -3.82 -19.55
N GLY A 133 3.39 -4.65 -18.69
CA GLY A 133 4.06 -5.67 -17.90
C GLY A 133 4.59 -5.20 -16.54
N SER A 134 4.42 -3.92 -16.17
CA SER A 134 4.74 -3.44 -14.82
C SER A 134 3.90 -4.15 -13.77
N ILE A 135 4.50 -4.39 -12.59
CA ILE A 135 3.80 -5.03 -11.47
C ILE A 135 3.02 -3.96 -10.72
N GLU A 136 1.71 -4.15 -10.65
CA GLU A 136 0.77 -3.20 -10.05
C GLU A 136 0.25 -3.64 -8.68
N ALA A 137 0.32 -4.94 -8.35
CA ALA A 137 0.02 -5.42 -7.01
C ALA A 137 0.80 -6.68 -6.66
N PHE A 138 1.01 -6.84 -5.38
CA PHE A 138 1.58 -8.07 -4.80
C PHE A 138 0.87 -8.45 -3.50
N ARG A 139 1.08 -9.70 -3.10
CA ARG A 139 0.67 -10.28 -1.83
C ARG A 139 1.85 -11.02 -1.19
N HIS A 140 2.00 -10.89 0.13
CA HIS A 140 2.99 -11.66 0.88
C HIS A 140 2.57 -13.14 0.97
N LYS A 141 3.52 -14.06 0.80
CA LYS A 141 3.29 -15.51 0.72
C LYS A 141 2.66 -16.09 2.00
N ASN A 142 3.06 -15.60 3.16
CA ASN A 142 2.76 -16.20 4.45
C ASN A 142 2.08 -15.22 5.44
N ARG A 143 1.82 -13.97 5.05
CA ARG A 143 1.23 -12.93 5.91
C ARG A 143 0.06 -12.26 5.22
N GLN A 144 -0.79 -11.64 5.99
CA GLN A 144 -1.85 -10.76 5.47
C GLN A 144 -1.26 -9.38 5.14
N VAL A 145 -0.42 -9.32 4.10
CA VAL A 145 0.24 -8.10 3.63
C VAL A 145 0.05 -7.99 2.13
N TRP A 146 -0.47 -6.85 1.70
CA TRP A 146 -0.71 -6.51 0.30
C TRP A 146 -0.05 -5.20 -0.05
N GLY A 147 0.40 -5.08 -1.29
CA GLY A 147 0.79 -3.83 -1.90
C GLY A 147 0.02 -3.62 -3.18
N ILE A 148 -0.54 -2.43 -3.37
CA ILE A 148 -1.20 -2.01 -4.61
C ILE A 148 -0.63 -0.67 -5.04
N VAL A 149 -0.37 -0.48 -6.33
CA VAL A 149 0.31 0.72 -6.82
C VAL A 149 -0.69 1.81 -7.19
N TRP A 150 -1.88 1.45 -7.68
CA TRP A 150 -2.97 2.40 -7.90
C TRP A 150 -3.60 2.88 -6.58
N HIS A 151 -4.48 3.88 -6.67
CA HIS A 151 -5.13 4.53 -5.54
C HIS A 151 -6.62 4.14 -5.47
N PRO A 152 -7.01 3.10 -4.72
CA PRO A 152 -8.41 2.67 -4.61
C PRO A 152 -9.29 3.71 -3.91
N GLU A 153 -8.69 4.53 -3.03
CA GLU A 153 -9.38 5.62 -2.33
C GLU A 153 -9.81 6.77 -3.24
N ARG A 154 -9.29 6.81 -4.48
CA ARG A 154 -9.63 7.81 -5.50
C ARG A 154 -10.56 7.27 -6.58
N MET A 155 -11.06 6.04 -6.42
CA MET A 155 -11.94 5.40 -7.38
C MET A 155 -13.39 5.46 -6.92
N GLU A 156 -14.33 5.59 -7.85
CA GLU A 156 -15.78 5.50 -7.55
C GLU A 156 -16.15 4.10 -7.06
N GLU A 157 -15.63 3.07 -7.74
CA GLU A 157 -15.67 1.69 -7.28
C GLU A 157 -14.24 1.20 -7.05
N ALA A 158 -13.89 0.94 -5.80
CA ALA A 158 -12.55 0.53 -5.43
C ALA A 158 -12.23 -0.86 -5.97
N ILE A 159 -11.16 -0.98 -6.76
CA ILE A 159 -10.60 -2.26 -7.19
C ILE A 159 -9.60 -2.73 -6.14
N LEU A 160 -9.87 -3.88 -5.54
CA LEU A 160 -9.07 -4.49 -4.48
C LEU A 160 -8.92 -6.00 -4.72
N PRO A 161 -7.78 -6.62 -4.35
CA PRO A 161 -7.65 -8.08 -4.29
C PRO A 161 -8.78 -8.71 -3.49
N THR A 162 -9.24 -9.88 -3.90
CA THR A 162 -10.44 -10.53 -3.34
C THR A 162 -10.34 -10.78 -1.84
N ASP A 163 -9.20 -11.26 -1.37
CA ASP A 163 -8.98 -11.54 0.04
C ASP A 163 -8.81 -10.28 0.90
N LEU A 164 -8.22 -9.21 0.35
CA LEU A 164 -8.16 -7.90 1.00
C LEU A 164 -9.56 -7.27 1.09
N ARG A 165 -10.36 -7.37 0.03
CA ARG A 165 -11.74 -6.86 0.04
C ARG A 165 -12.55 -7.49 1.16
N SER A 166 -12.42 -8.79 1.38
CA SER A 166 -13.10 -9.52 2.46
C SER A 166 -12.67 -9.09 3.87
N LEU A 167 -11.52 -8.46 4.01
CA LEU A 167 -11.02 -7.93 5.28
C LEU A 167 -11.56 -6.52 5.57
N ILE A 168 -11.84 -5.75 4.52
CA ILE A 168 -12.24 -4.33 4.60
C ILE A 168 -13.77 -4.16 4.56
N GLN A 169 -14.49 -5.08 3.93
CA GLN A 169 -15.96 -5.10 3.79
C GLN A 169 -16.60 -6.12 4.72
#